data_d87ca6dab45f30193548235cf9ddd2c0
#
_entry.id   d87ca6dab45f30193548235cf9ddd2c0
#
_cell.length_a   1.000
_cell.length_b   1.000
_cell.length_c   1.000
_cell.angle_alpha   90.00
_cell.angle_beta   90.00
_cell.angle_gamma   90.00
#
_symmetry.space_group_name_H-M   'P 1'
#
loop_
_entity.id
_entity.type
_entity.pdbx_description
1 polymer ?
#
loop_
_entity_poly.entity_id
_entity_poly.type
_entity_poly.pdbx_seq_one_letter_code
_entity_poly.pdbx_strand_id
1 'polypeptide(L)'
;MPIKKDAAGNRSVEAEVDVPGTPEQVWNAIATGPGISQWFVPSELEGRTGGTSVSHFASDGSMDAVATITVWEPPRRFVAEGAGGPGTVATEWTVEAKSGGLCTVRVVHRWFATSDDWDDQFDGHSHGWIAFFRLLRLYLTHFPRQHGSAFQLLVPSSEPLADALRKL
;
A
#
# COMPACT_ATOMS: atom_id res chain seq x y z
N MET A 1 14.32 -0.39 -2.84
CA MET A 1 14.45 1.05 -3.16
C MET A 1 15.17 1.71 -2.00
N PRO A 2 16.04 2.70 -2.24
CA PRO A 2 16.77 3.31 -1.13
C PRO A 2 15.82 4.10 -0.23
N ILE A 3 15.99 3.94 1.08
CA ILE A 3 15.36 4.78 2.10
C ILE A 3 15.93 6.19 1.93
N LYS A 4 15.05 7.19 1.81
CA LYS A 4 15.45 8.59 1.79
C LYS A 4 15.33 9.15 3.21
N LYS A 5 16.38 9.79 3.71
CA LYS A 5 16.37 10.56 4.97
C LYS A 5 16.36 12.04 4.62
N ASP A 6 15.48 12.81 5.22
CA ASP A 6 15.49 14.27 5.12
C ASP A 6 16.40 14.91 6.19
N ALA A 7 16.57 16.23 6.12
CA ALA A 7 17.41 16.97 7.07
C ALA A 7 16.89 16.93 8.52
N ALA A 8 15.62 16.60 8.74
CA ALA A 8 15.01 16.45 10.05
C ALA A 8 15.10 15.00 10.59
N GLY A 9 15.69 14.08 9.81
CA GLY A 9 15.82 12.67 10.16
C GLY A 9 14.61 11.80 9.82
N ASN A 10 13.55 12.38 9.22
CA ASN A 10 12.39 11.59 8.78
C ASN A 10 12.78 10.66 7.63
N ARG A 11 12.17 9.49 7.62
CA ARG A 11 12.44 8.49 6.59
C ARG A 11 11.26 8.36 5.64
N SER A 12 11.55 8.09 4.38
CA SER A 12 10.53 7.80 3.39
C SER A 12 10.95 6.71 2.42
N VAL A 13 9.95 5.93 2.01
CA VAL A 13 10.03 4.98 0.91
C VAL A 13 9.08 5.45 -0.18
N GLU A 14 9.52 5.39 -1.42
CA GLU A 14 8.75 5.81 -2.57
C GLU A 14 8.71 4.69 -3.60
N ALA A 15 7.51 4.37 -4.10
CA ALA A 15 7.30 3.42 -5.18
C ALA A 15 6.39 4.03 -6.25
N GLU A 16 6.60 3.65 -7.50
CA GLU A 16 5.73 4.02 -8.60
C GLU A 16 5.53 2.88 -9.59
N VAL A 17 4.41 2.92 -10.29
CA VAL A 17 4.08 1.97 -11.34
C VAL A 17 3.21 2.63 -12.41
N ASP A 18 3.49 2.32 -13.68
CA ASP A 18 2.60 2.66 -14.78
C ASP A 18 1.55 1.55 -14.95
N VAL A 19 0.28 1.97 -14.97
CA VAL A 19 -0.88 1.07 -15.07
C VAL A 19 -1.83 1.54 -16.18
N PRO A 20 -2.55 0.64 -16.87
CA PRO A 20 -3.56 1.02 -17.85
C PRO A 20 -4.82 1.56 -17.16
N GLY A 21 -5.48 2.52 -17.80
CA GLY A 21 -6.76 3.08 -17.37
C GLY A 21 -6.80 4.59 -17.35
N THR A 22 -8.01 5.14 -17.16
CA THR A 22 -8.19 6.57 -16.88
C THR A 22 -7.88 6.88 -15.41
N PRO A 23 -7.61 8.16 -15.07
CA PRO A 23 -7.41 8.54 -13.66
C PRO A 23 -8.53 8.07 -12.74
N GLU A 24 -9.81 8.14 -13.19
CA GLU A 24 -10.97 7.71 -12.41
C GLU A 24 -11.00 6.19 -12.20
N GLN A 25 -10.62 5.41 -13.22
CA GLN A 25 -10.55 3.94 -13.11
C GLN A 25 -9.45 3.52 -12.14
N VAL A 26 -8.28 4.15 -12.25
CA VAL A 26 -7.14 3.90 -11.36
C VAL A 26 -7.45 4.36 -9.94
N TRP A 27 -8.07 5.54 -9.79
CA TRP A 27 -8.53 6.05 -8.50
C TRP A 27 -9.47 5.08 -7.80
N ASN A 28 -10.45 4.54 -8.51
CA ASN A 28 -11.34 3.52 -7.96
C ASN A 28 -10.59 2.29 -7.42
N ALA A 29 -9.51 1.90 -8.08
CA ALA A 29 -8.72 0.74 -7.64
C ALA A 29 -7.86 1.02 -6.40
N ILE A 30 -7.42 2.26 -6.17
CA ILE A 30 -6.50 2.58 -5.06
C ILE A 30 -7.14 3.37 -3.91
N ALA A 31 -8.31 3.97 -4.14
CA ALA A 31 -8.92 4.92 -3.22
C ALA A 31 -10.35 4.53 -2.80
N THR A 32 -10.73 3.27 -2.99
CA THR A 32 -11.95 2.70 -2.44
C THR A 32 -11.65 1.38 -1.74
N GLY A 33 -12.37 1.07 -0.66
CA GLY A 33 -12.21 -0.19 0.06
C GLY A 33 -12.35 -1.41 -0.87
N PRO A 34 -13.44 -1.54 -1.64
CA PRO A 34 -13.60 -2.63 -2.61
C PRO A 34 -12.50 -2.69 -3.68
N GLY A 35 -12.01 -1.53 -4.15
CA GLY A 35 -10.97 -1.46 -5.18
C GLY A 35 -9.62 -1.92 -4.68
N ILE A 36 -9.14 -1.37 -3.58
CA ILE A 36 -7.83 -1.71 -3.00
C ILE A 36 -7.77 -3.17 -2.55
N SER A 37 -8.89 -3.72 -2.08
CA SER A 37 -8.99 -5.13 -1.66
C SER A 37 -8.80 -6.15 -2.80
N GLN A 38 -8.81 -5.72 -4.07
CA GLN A 38 -8.62 -6.63 -5.21
C GLN A 38 -7.14 -6.95 -5.49
N TRP A 39 -6.21 -6.16 -5.00
CA TRP A 39 -4.79 -6.30 -5.33
C TRP A 39 -3.86 -6.11 -4.13
N PHE A 40 -4.37 -5.57 -3.05
CA PHE A 40 -3.65 -5.38 -1.80
C PHE A 40 -4.20 -6.33 -0.73
N VAL A 41 -4.34 -5.89 0.51
CA VAL A 41 -5.02 -6.63 1.57
C VAL A 41 -6.49 -6.20 1.67
N PRO A 42 -7.38 -6.98 2.27
CA PRO A 42 -8.74 -6.53 2.57
C PRO A 42 -8.70 -5.16 3.26
N SER A 43 -9.46 -4.22 2.77
CA SER A 43 -9.39 -2.83 3.24
C SER A 43 -10.74 -2.14 3.23
N GLU A 44 -10.90 -1.20 4.16
CA GLU A 44 -12.02 -0.27 4.22
C GLU A 44 -11.49 1.15 4.04
N LEU A 45 -12.22 1.99 3.34
CA LEU A 45 -11.80 3.37 3.10
C LEU A 45 -13.02 4.28 2.96
N GLU A 46 -13.13 5.28 3.83
CA GLU A 46 -14.11 6.34 3.75
C GLU A 46 -13.55 7.51 2.92
N GLY A 47 -13.97 7.62 1.65
CA GLY A 47 -13.43 8.55 0.67
C GLY A 47 -13.74 10.02 0.94
N ARG A 48 -13.19 10.59 2.01
CA ARG A 48 -13.30 12.01 2.40
C ARG A 48 -12.20 12.42 3.36
N THR A 49 -11.89 13.69 3.43
CA THR A 49 -11.04 14.23 4.51
C THR A 49 -11.70 14.00 5.87
N GLY A 50 -10.94 13.53 6.85
CA GLY A 50 -11.40 13.08 8.16
C GLY A 50 -12.03 11.69 8.15
N GLY A 51 -12.08 10.99 7.01
CA GLY A 51 -12.51 9.60 6.90
C GLY A 51 -11.46 8.63 7.42
N THR A 52 -11.89 7.40 7.68
CA THR A 52 -11.02 6.33 8.17
C THR A 52 -10.56 5.44 7.00
N SER A 53 -9.32 4.97 7.06
CA SER A 53 -8.77 3.91 6.22
C SER A 53 -8.28 2.78 7.12
N VAL A 54 -8.71 1.55 6.83
CA VAL A 54 -8.27 0.34 7.56
C VAL A 54 -7.74 -0.66 6.54
N SER A 55 -6.56 -1.22 6.81
CA SER A 55 -5.97 -2.32 6.03
C SER A 55 -5.74 -3.52 6.95
N HIS A 56 -6.35 -4.66 6.61
CA HIS A 56 -6.36 -5.86 7.42
C HIS A 56 -5.24 -6.81 6.99
N PHE A 57 -4.09 -6.79 7.69
CA PHE A 57 -2.96 -7.68 7.38
C PHE A 57 -3.09 -9.07 8.03
N ALA A 58 -4.04 -9.25 8.94
CA ALA A 58 -4.40 -10.53 9.52
C ALA A 58 -5.92 -10.67 9.61
N SER A 59 -6.40 -11.91 9.51
CA SER A 59 -7.86 -12.21 9.50
C SER A 59 -8.55 -12.01 10.85
N ASP A 60 -7.79 -11.92 11.94
CA ASP A 60 -8.29 -11.72 13.31
C ASP A 60 -8.26 -10.25 13.76
N GLY A 61 -7.85 -9.34 12.88
CA GLY A 61 -7.71 -7.91 13.18
C GLY A 61 -6.48 -7.53 14.02
N SER A 62 -5.65 -8.49 14.42
CA SER A 62 -4.47 -8.24 15.27
C SER A 62 -3.39 -7.39 14.60
N MET A 63 -3.43 -7.29 13.26
CA MET A 63 -2.49 -6.52 12.45
C MET A 63 -3.21 -5.49 11.58
N ASP A 64 -4.25 -4.87 12.09
CA ASP A 64 -4.97 -3.80 11.39
C ASP A 64 -4.14 -2.51 11.39
N ALA A 65 -3.93 -1.96 10.20
CA ALA A 65 -3.35 -0.64 10.04
C ALA A 65 -4.49 0.38 9.87
N VAL A 66 -4.71 1.17 10.91
CA VAL A 66 -5.76 2.20 10.93
C VAL A 66 -5.14 3.58 10.72
N ALA A 67 -5.72 4.36 9.80
CA ALA A 67 -5.28 5.70 9.49
C ALA A 67 -6.46 6.65 9.27
N THR A 68 -6.24 7.95 9.47
CA THR A 68 -7.19 9.02 9.14
C THR A 68 -6.77 9.66 7.82
N ILE A 69 -7.71 9.87 6.91
CA ILE A 69 -7.47 10.58 5.65
C ILE A 69 -7.37 12.07 5.94
N THR A 70 -6.18 12.64 5.77
CA THR A 70 -5.90 14.07 6.02
C THR A 70 -6.04 14.93 4.77
N VAL A 71 -5.87 14.32 3.58
CA VAL A 71 -6.07 14.98 2.28
C VAL A 71 -6.89 14.07 1.37
N TRP A 72 -7.88 14.66 0.65
CA TRP A 72 -8.73 13.94 -0.29
C TRP A 72 -9.02 14.79 -1.53
N GLU A 73 -8.34 14.50 -2.64
CA GLU A 73 -8.38 15.26 -3.90
C GLU A 73 -8.61 14.31 -5.10
N PRO A 74 -9.82 13.74 -5.25
CA PRO A 74 -10.09 12.82 -6.36
C PRO A 74 -10.04 13.51 -7.73
N PRO A 75 -9.59 12.84 -8.79
CA PRO A 75 -8.99 11.48 -8.80
C PRO A 75 -7.46 11.49 -8.72
N ARG A 76 -6.85 12.48 -8.07
CA ARG A 76 -5.41 12.76 -8.18
C ARG A 76 -4.57 12.39 -6.95
N ARG A 77 -5.10 12.62 -5.74
CA ARG A 77 -4.26 12.54 -4.55
C ARG A 77 -5.06 12.27 -3.28
N PHE A 78 -4.56 11.42 -2.41
CA PHE A 78 -4.98 11.38 -1.01
C PHE A 78 -3.80 11.08 -0.09
N VAL A 79 -3.93 11.49 1.18
CA VAL A 79 -2.97 11.21 2.24
C VAL A 79 -3.72 10.60 3.41
N ALA A 80 -3.20 9.52 3.95
CA ALA A 80 -3.71 8.89 5.17
C ALA A 80 -2.59 8.84 6.22
N GLU A 81 -2.90 9.23 7.45
CA GLU A 81 -1.98 9.28 8.58
C GLU A 81 -2.48 8.41 9.73
N GLY A 82 -1.60 7.56 10.23
CA GLY A 82 -1.90 6.66 11.34
C GLY A 82 -0.75 6.52 12.32
N ALA A 83 -1.01 5.85 13.43
CA ALA A 83 0.03 5.46 14.36
C ALA A 83 0.80 4.27 13.78
N GLY A 84 2.11 4.36 13.74
CA GLY A 84 3.01 3.25 13.43
C GLY A 84 4.01 3.07 14.56
N GLY A 85 4.66 1.91 14.70
CA GLY A 85 5.51 1.56 15.85
C GLY A 85 6.41 2.69 16.39
N PRO A 86 7.17 3.41 15.54
CA PRO A 86 8.05 4.49 16.01
C PRO A 86 7.42 5.88 16.05
N GLY A 87 6.15 6.05 15.66
CA GLY A 87 5.53 7.38 15.60
C GLY A 87 4.39 7.46 14.57
N THR A 88 4.18 8.66 14.02
CA THR A 88 3.19 8.85 12.96
C THR A 88 3.72 8.35 11.64
N VAL A 89 2.87 7.63 10.91
CA VAL A 89 3.11 7.18 9.54
C VAL A 89 2.16 7.90 8.61
N ALA A 90 2.69 8.54 7.57
CA ALA A 90 1.89 9.17 6.52
C ALA A 90 2.10 8.43 5.20
N THR A 91 1.00 8.02 4.58
CA THR A 91 1.00 7.38 3.25
C THR A 91 0.30 8.30 2.26
N GLU A 92 1.06 8.81 1.31
CA GLU A 92 0.56 9.65 0.23
C GLU A 92 0.45 8.85 -1.06
N TRP A 93 -0.70 8.94 -1.71
CA TRP A 93 -0.99 8.34 -2.99
C TRP A 93 -1.24 9.42 -4.03
N THR A 94 -0.65 9.26 -5.21
CA THR A 94 -0.92 10.12 -6.36
C THR A 94 -1.22 9.31 -7.62
N VAL A 95 -2.08 9.87 -8.47
CA VAL A 95 -2.42 9.35 -9.81
C VAL A 95 -2.16 10.46 -10.82
N GLU A 96 -1.30 10.20 -11.78
CA GLU A 96 -0.97 11.12 -12.86
C GLU A 96 -1.26 10.48 -14.20
N ALA A 97 -2.06 11.16 -15.03
CA ALA A 97 -2.36 10.70 -16.39
C ALA A 97 -1.10 10.77 -17.27
N LYS A 98 -0.88 9.72 -18.07
CA LYS A 98 0.14 9.64 -19.12
C LYS A 98 -0.47 9.46 -20.49
N SER A 99 0.32 9.68 -21.52
CA SER A 99 -0.07 9.35 -22.90
C SER A 99 -0.32 7.84 -23.07
N GLY A 100 -1.12 7.47 -24.07
CA GLY A 100 -1.37 6.07 -24.42
C GLY A 100 -2.35 5.34 -23.49
N GLY A 101 -3.20 6.06 -22.75
CA GLY A 101 -4.19 5.44 -21.86
C GLY A 101 -3.58 4.81 -20.60
N LEU A 102 -2.46 5.35 -20.14
CA LEU A 102 -1.76 4.94 -18.93
C LEU A 102 -1.90 6.01 -17.86
N CYS A 103 -1.74 5.58 -16.61
CA CYS A 103 -1.51 6.44 -15.46
C CYS A 103 -0.27 5.97 -14.69
N THR A 104 0.47 6.91 -14.10
CA THR A 104 1.45 6.60 -13.06
C THR A 104 0.75 6.66 -11.71
N VAL A 105 0.81 5.57 -10.96
CA VAL A 105 0.47 5.53 -9.53
C VAL A 105 1.76 5.60 -8.74
N ARG A 106 1.81 6.52 -7.78
CA ARG A 106 2.94 6.68 -6.88
C ARG A 106 2.47 6.61 -5.44
N VAL A 107 3.22 5.92 -4.60
CA VAL A 107 3.06 5.94 -3.14
C VAL A 107 4.32 6.51 -2.51
N VAL A 108 4.15 7.38 -1.53
CA VAL A 108 5.21 7.84 -0.63
C VAL A 108 4.79 7.52 0.79
N HIS A 109 5.55 6.65 1.41
CA HIS A 109 5.32 6.22 2.78
C HIS A 109 6.38 6.86 3.67
N ARG A 110 5.96 7.73 4.59
CA ARG A 110 6.83 8.52 5.46
C ARG A 110 6.62 8.13 6.91
N TRP A 111 7.73 8.05 7.64
CA TRP A 111 7.75 7.83 9.09
C TRP A 111 8.42 9.00 9.79
N PHE A 112 7.73 9.53 10.75
CA PHE A 112 8.22 10.58 11.64
C PHE A 112 8.82 9.92 12.90
N ALA A 113 9.95 9.23 12.74
CA ALA A 113 10.64 8.52 13.80
C ALA A 113 11.92 9.26 14.23
N THR A 114 12.19 9.24 15.53
CA THR A 114 13.36 9.91 16.13
C THR A 114 14.57 8.99 16.32
N SER A 115 14.44 7.67 16.05
CA SER A 115 15.52 6.68 16.23
C SER A 115 15.77 5.85 14.97
N ASP A 116 16.99 5.28 14.85
CA ASP A 116 17.40 4.41 13.76
C ASP A 116 17.02 2.94 13.95
N ASP A 117 16.40 2.56 15.06
CA ASP A 117 16.11 1.18 15.45
C ASP A 117 15.14 0.43 14.52
N TRP A 118 14.52 1.16 13.59
CA TRP A 118 13.48 0.64 12.70
C TRP A 118 13.93 0.55 11.22
N ASP A 119 15.20 0.86 10.93
CA ASP A 119 15.70 0.91 9.54
C ASP A 119 15.55 -0.43 8.81
N ASP A 120 15.70 -1.57 9.49
CA ASP A 120 15.51 -2.91 8.90
C ASP A 120 14.05 -3.19 8.50
N GLN A 121 13.07 -2.65 9.24
CA GLN A 121 11.65 -2.77 8.89
C GLN A 121 11.30 -1.92 7.66
N PHE A 122 11.96 -0.79 7.46
CA PHE A 122 11.76 0.06 6.29
C PHE A 122 12.20 -0.63 5.00
N ASP A 123 13.25 -1.43 5.03
CA ASP A 123 13.69 -2.21 3.87
C ASP A 123 12.64 -3.26 3.47
N GLY A 124 12.02 -3.91 4.43
CA GLY A 124 10.88 -4.82 4.22
C GLY A 124 9.69 -4.14 3.54
N HIS A 125 9.29 -2.95 3.98
CA HIS A 125 8.22 -2.17 3.36
C HIS A 125 8.53 -1.74 1.92
N SER A 126 9.80 -1.40 1.65
CA SER A 126 10.25 -1.03 0.30
C SER A 126 10.06 -2.17 -0.72
N HIS A 127 10.40 -3.39 -0.34
CA HIS A 127 10.20 -4.57 -1.18
C HIS A 127 8.70 -4.94 -1.32
N GLY A 128 7.92 -4.76 -0.26
CA GLY A 128 6.48 -4.99 -0.26
C GLY A 128 5.75 -4.14 -1.30
N TRP A 129 6.05 -2.84 -1.40
CA TRP A 129 5.40 -1.96 -2.38
C TRP A 129 5.68 -2.37 -3.82
N ILE A 130 6.88 -2.86 -4.15
CA ILE A 130 7.20 -3.37 -5.50
C ILE A 130 6.32 -4.57 -5.84
N ALA A 131 6.14 -5.51 -4.91
CA ALA A 131 5.31 -6.68 -5.12
C ALA A 131 3.82 -6.29 -5.28
N PHE A 132 3.29 -5.44 -4.40
CA PHE A 132 1.92 -4.97 -4.47
C PHE A 132 1.63 -4.19 -5.76
N PHE A 133 2.55 -3.36 -6.24
CA PHE A 133 2.36 -2.63 -7.48
C PHE A 133 2.39 -3.53 -8.73
N ARG A 134 3.08 -4.67 -8.68
CA ARG A 134 2.94 -5.70 -9.70
C ARG A 134 1.52 -6.29 -9.72
N LEU A 135 0.93 -6.53 -8.54
CA LEU A 135 -0.45 -7.00 -8.42
C LEU A 135 -1.45 -5.96 -8.91
N LEU A 136 -1.29 -4.67 -8.55
CA LEU A 136 -2.11 -3.58 -9.07
C LEU A 136 -2.09 -3.54 -10.60
N ARG A 137 -0.90 -3.64 -11.20
CA ARG A 137 -0.76 -3.65 -12.66
C ARG A 137 -1.43 -4.87 -13.30
N LEU A 138 -1.26 -6.06 -12.73
CA LEU A 138 -1.94 -7.27 -13.19
C LEU A 138 -3.46 -7.12 -13.11
N TYR A 139 -3.97 -6.63 -11.98
CA TYR A 139 -5.39 -6.39 -11.77
C TYR A 139 -5.96 -5.44 -12.83
N LEU A 140 -5.38 -4.25 -12.99
CA LEU A 140 -5.86 -3.26 -13.95
C LEU A 140 -5.69 -3.68 -15.41
N THR A 141 -4.71 -4.54 -15.72
CA THR A 141 -4.50 -5.05 -17.09
C THR A 141 -5.48 -6.16 -17.46
N HIS A 142 -5.76 -7.07 -16.55
CA HIS A 142 -6.45 -8.32 -16.90
C HIS A 142 -7.83 -8.48 -16.24
N PHE A 143 -8.04 -7.83 -15.09
CA PHE A 143 -9.23 -8.02 -14.25
C PHE A 143 -9.91 -6.72 -13.82
N PRO A 144 -9.93 -5.64 -14.65
CA PRO A 144 -10.47 -4.36 -14.21
C PRO A 144 -11.93 -4.50 -13.84
N ARG A 145 -12.31 -3.99 -12.65
CA ARG A 145 -13.66 -4.05 -12.08
C ARG A 145 -14.20 -5.45 -11.77
N GLN A 146 -13.36 -6.47 -11.81
CA GLN A 146 -13.75 -7.80 -11.34
C GLN A 146 -13.52 -7.89 -9.83
N HIS A 147 -14.37 -8.63 -9.14
CA HIS A 147 -14.20 -8.94 -7.72
C HIS A 147 -13.40 -10.23 -7.58
N GLY A 148 -12.30 -10.16 -6.87
CA GLY A 148 -11.51 -11.31 -6.46
C GLY A 148 -11.94 -11.82 -5.09
N SER A 149 -11.56 -13.05 -4.78
CA SER A 149 -11.60 -13.58 -3.42
C SER A 149 -10.18 -13.76 -2.92
N ALA A 150 -9.83 -13.07 -1.83
CA ALA A 150 -8.56 -13.26 -1.16
C ALA A 150 -8.74 -14.23 0.02
N PHE A 151 -7.77 -15.10 0.23
CA PHE A 151 -7.69 -15.95 1.42
C PHE A 151 -6.26 -16.00 1.91
N GLN A 152 -6.11 -16.18 3.22
CA GLN A 152 -4.82 -16.36 3.86
C GLN A 152 -4.78 -17.77 4.46
N LEU A 153 -3.72 -18.52 4.16
CA LEU A 153 -3.48 -19.81 4.75
C LEU A 153 -2.21 -19.73 5.61
N LEU A 154 -2.36 -19.93 6.91
CA LEU A 154 -1.26 -19.96 7.87
C LEU A 154 -1.08 -21.39 8.37
N VAL A 155 0.09 -21.97 8.10
CA VAL A 155 0.43 -23.31 8.57
C VAL A 155 1.71 -23.21 9.38
N PRO A 156 1.69 -23.55 10.68
CA PRO A 156 2.91 -23.62 11.49
C PRO A 156 3.81 -24.73 10.95
N SER A 157 5.08 -24.45 10.80
CA SER A 157 6.09 -25.43 10.39
C SER A 157 7.26 -25.40 11.38
N SER A 158 7.71 -26.60 11.78
CA SER A 158 8.96 -26.76 12.53
C SER A 158 10.19 -26.90 11.63
N GLU A 159 10.00 -26.89 10.30
CA GLU A 159 11.10 -27.01 9.36
C GLU A 159 11.84 -25.67 9.18
N PRO A 160 13.14 -25.67 8.89
CA PRO A 160 13.85 -24.47 8.48
C PRO A 160 13.19 -23.83 7.26
N LEU A 161 13.13 -22.49 7.21
CA LEU A 161 12.48 -21.73 6.14
C LEU A 161 12.92 -22.16 4.74
N ALA A 162 14.23 -22.40 4.53
CA ALA A 162 14.78 -22.83 3.25
C ALA A 162 14.26 -24.22 2.80
N ASP A 163 13.93 -25.10 3.73
CA ASP A 163 13.39 -26.42 3.44
C ASP A 163 11.88 -26.36 3.17
N ALA A 164 11.17 -25.54 3.91
CA ALA A 164 9.75 -25.27 3.68
C ALA A 164 9.50 -24.64 2.29
N LEU A 165 10.31 -23.64 1.92
CA LEU A 165 10.21 -22.97 0.59
C LEU A 165 10.51 -23.88 -0.60
N ARG A 166 11.30 -24.94 -0.43
CA ARG A 166 11.57 -25.92 -1.50
C ARG A 166 10.39 -26.85 -1.80
N LYS A 167 9.40 -26.90 -0.91
CA LYS A 167 8.21 -27.75 -1.05
C LYS A 167 7.01 -27.02 -1.64
N LEU A 168 7.08 -25.69 -1.79
CA LEU A 168 6.09 -24.84 -2.44
C LEU A 168 6.36 -24.70 -3.93
#